data_0847c5b394706be56d6814f2e0214bf8
#
_entry.id   0847c5b394706be56d6814f2e0214bf8
#
_cell.length_a   1.000
_cell.length_b   1.000
_cell.length_c   1.000
_cell.angle_alpha   90.00
_cell.angle_beta   90.00
_cell.angle_gamma   90.00
#
_symmetry.space_group_name_H-M   'P 1'
#
loop_
_entity.id
_entity.type
_entity.pdbx_description
1 polymer ?
#
loop_
_entity_poly.entity_id
_entity_poly.type
_entity_poly.pdbx_seq_one_letter_code
_entity_poly.pdbx_strand_id
1 'polypeptide(L)'
;MVTGSGQQNRDEEVMGHRPFAVIADYLARHGIATLRYDDRATGQSVGGDVANATSEDFTRDAAVGIAFLRKDGRFKKVGVLGHSEGGLIAFMLGGKGVVDFIVSLAGPGVSGDSILWKQMQVLTPTAEAQNLTLAKVREQMLAQNNAWLNFFMDYDPAENIRHTACPVFAVNGAKDIQVDAEINLNALRRLLPKNKKNSIKAYDGLNHLFQHCTTGMPDEYGEIDETFSEEVLKDMVEWLKKL
;
A
#
# COMPACT_ATOMS: atom_id res chain seq x y z
N MET A 1 3.95 -9.75 -3.44
CA MET A 1 2.92 -8.87 -2.87
C MET A 1 3.43 -8.40 -1.53
N VAL A 2 3.23 -7.13 -1.19
CA VAL A 2 3.77 -6.48 0.02
C VAL A 2 2.60 -5.89 0.81
N THR A 3 2.48 -6.30 2.06
CA THR A 3 1.37 -5.95 2.97
C THR A 3 1.44 -4.52 3.49
N GLY A 4 0.38 -4.07 4.13
CA GLY A 4 0.32 -2.79 4.83
C GLY A 4 1.11 -2.78 6.13
N SER A 5 0.94 -1.70 6.90
CA SER A 5 1.66 -1.46 8.16
C SER A 5 1.39 -2.51 9.22
N GLY A 6 2.39 -2.77 10.04
CA GLY A 6 2.35 -3.77 11.11
C GLY A 6 2.89 -5.12 10.65
N GLN A 7 2.89 -6.08 11.59
CA GLN A 7 3.29 -7.45 11.30
C GLN A 7 2.12 -8.21 10.67
N GLN A 8 2.20 -8.48 9.38
CA GLN A 8 1.17 -9.12 8.60
C GLN A 8 1.58 -10.52 8.14
N ASN A 9 0.63 -11.45 8.11
CA ASN A 9 0.84 -12.72 7.41
C ASN A 9 0.70 -12.52 5.89
N ARG A 10 1.10 -13.52 5.12
CA ARG A 10 1.09 -13.51 3.64
C ARG A 10 -0.27 -13.23 3.00
N ASP A 11 -1.34 -13.36 3.75
CA ASP A 11 -2.72 -13.14 3.29
C ASP A 11 -3.24 -11.76 3.66
N GLU A 12 -2.42 -10.96 4.41
CA GLU A 12 -2.82 -9.64 4.95
C GLU A 12 -4.11 -9.77 5.77
N GLU A 13 -4.11 -10.72 6.72
CA GLU A 13 -5.31 -11.02 7.49
C GLU A 13 -5.65 -9.89 8.46
N VAL A 14 -6.81 -9.27 8.25
CA VAL A 14 -7.30 -8.16 9.05
C VAL A 14 -8.81 -8.30 9.27
N MET A 15 -9.25 -8.27 10.53
CA MET A 15 -10.67 -8.32 10.92
C MET A 15 -11.45 -9.48 10.26
N GLY A 16 -10.81 -10.65 10.10
CA GLY A 16 -11.41 -11.85 9.48
C GLY A 16 -11.31 -11.91 7.96
N HIS A 17 -10.86 -10.85 7.31
CA HIS A 17 -10.63 -10.80 5.87
C HIS A 17 -9.20 -11.18 5.50
N ARG A 18 -9.02 -11.70 4.27
CA ARG A 18 -7.73 -12.10 3.71
C ARG A 18 -7.58 -11.53 2.29
N PRO A 19 -7.44 -10.22 2.15
CA PRO A 19 -7.44 -9.58 0.83
C PRO A 19 -6.36 -10.12 -0.10
N PHE A 20 -5.15 -10.40 0.37
CA PHE A 20 -4.10 -10.96 -0.47
C PHE A 20 -4.35 -12.40 -0.91
N ALA A 21 -5.09 -13.19 -0.16
CA ALA A 21 -5.53 -14.51 -0.61
C ALA A 21 -6.52 -14.37 -1.78
N VAL A 22 -7.50 -13.46 -1.68
CA VAL A 22 -8.49 -13.19 -2.72
C VAL A 22 -7.81 -12.66 -3.99
N ILE A 23 -6.95 -11.67 -3.87
CA ILE A 23 -6.19 -11.11 -5.01
C ILE A 23 -5.35 -12.20 -5.68
N ALA A 24 -4.63 -13.01 -4.92
CA ALA A 24 -3.76 -14.05 -5.45
C ALA A 24 -4.54 -15.14 -6.19
N ASP A 25 -5.69 -15.60 -5.67
CA ASP A 25 -6.57 -16.56 -6.34
C ASP A 25 -7.10 -15.99 -7.64
N TYR A 26 -7.60 -14.75 -7.62
CA TYR A 26 -8.12 -14.08 -8.80
C TYR A 26 -7.04 -13.92 -9.89
N LEU A 27 -5.86 -13.46 -9.54
CA LEU A 27 -4.73 -13.32 -10.47
C LEU A 27 -4.30 -14.67 -11.04
N ALA A 28 -4.22 -15.72 -10.22
CA ALA A 28 -3.85 -17.07 -10.64
C ALA A 28 -4.83 -17.64 -11.67
N ARG A 29 -6.14 -17.46 -11.48
CA ARG A 29 -7.18 -17.84 -12.45
C ARG A 29 -7.04 -17.12 -13.79
N HIS A 30 -6.36 -15.98 -13.81
CA HIS A 30 -6.09 -15.21 -15.03
C HIS A 30 -4.68 -15.40 -15.58
N GLY A 31 -3.93 -16.41 -15.08
CA GLY A 31 -2.60 -16.77 -15.56
C GLY A 31 -1.46 -15.88 -15.05
N ILE A 32 -1.68 -15.15 -13.95
CA ILE A 32 -0.71 -14.27 -13.33
C ILE A 32 -0.24 -14.90 -12.02
N ALA A 33 1.04 -15.25 -11.95
CA ALA A 33 1.63 -15.82 -10.75
C ALA A 33 1.89 -14.74 -9.68
N THR A 34 1.75 -15.11 -8.40
CA THR A 34 2.04 -14.25 -7.26
C THR A 34 2.98 -14.92 -6.28
N LEU A 35 3.86 -14.13 -5.68
CA LEU A 35 4.65 -14.49 -4.50
C LEU A 35 4.11 -13.70 -3.31
N ARG A 36 3.70 -14.42 -2.27
CA ARG A 36 3.29 -13.87 -0.97
C ARG A 36 4.20 -14.45 0.11
N TYR A 37 4.52 -13.67 1.10
CA TYR A 37 5.34 -14.09 2.23
C TYR A 37 4.80 -13.48 3.53
N ASP A 38 5.06 -14.14 4.63
CA ASP A 38 4.79 -13.57 5.94
C ASP A 38 5.90 -12.57 6.27
N ASP A 39 5.54 -11.46 6.88
CA ASP A 39 6.52 -10.46 7.29
C ASP A 39 7.55 -11.04 8.27
N ARG A 40 8.68 -10.36 8.44
CA ARG A 40 9.73 -10.78 9.37
C ARG A 40 9.15 -11.08 10.76
N ALA A 41 9.57 -12.17 11.37
CA ALA A 41 9.10 -12.69 12.67
C ALA A 41 7.58 -12.89 12.76
N THR A 42 6.90 -13.11 11.63
CA THR A 42 5.45 -13.39 11.57
C THR A 42 5.21 -14.73 10.89
N GLY A 43 4.17 -15.46 11.31
CA GLY A 43 3.75 -16.71 10.70
C GLY A 43 4.88 -17.73 10.59
N GLN A 44 5.29 -18.06 9.37
CA GLN A 44 6.40 -18.99 9.10
C GLN A 44 7.75 -18.30 8.86
N SER A 45 7.76 -16.96 8.76
CA SER A 45 9.00 -16.21 8.63
C SER A 45 9.65 -16.03 9.99
N VAL A 46 10.86 -16.57 10.15
CA VAL A 46 11.60 -16.54 11.40
C VAL A 46 12.73 -15.52 11.35
N GLY A 47 13.00 -14.87 12.48
CA GLY A 47 14.10 -13.91 12.63
C GLY A 47 13.75 -12.52 12.12
N GLY A 48 14.74 -11.62 12.25
CA GLY A 48 14.60 -10.20 11.96
C GLY A 48 14.34 -9.37 13.22
N ASP A 49 14.92 -8.19 13.27
CA ASP A 49 14.60 -7.18 14.28
C ASP A 49 13.34 -6.43 13.86
N VAL A 50 12.23 -6.71 14.53
CA VAL A 50 10.94 -6.04 14.27
C VAL A 50 10.83 -4.74 15.04
N ALA A 51 11.41 -4.69 16.24
CA ALA A 51 11.28 -3.53 17.11
C ALA A 51 11.91 -2.26 16.51
N ASN A 52 12.98 -2.44 15.73
CA ASN A 52 13.68 -1.35 15.05
C ASN A 52 13.50 -1.35 13.53
N ALA A 53 12.65 -2.24 12.99
CA ALA A 53 12.40 -2.31 11.55
C ALA A 53 11.67 -1.06 11.05
N THR A 54 12.02 -0.63 9.86
CA THR A 54 11.41 0.49 9.14
C THR A 54 10.92 0.04 7.76
N SER A 55 10.22 0.90 7.04
CA SER A 55 9.81 0.61 5.66
C SER A 55 11.00 0.32 4.73
N GLU A 56 12.21 0.78 5.07
CA GLU A 56 13.42 0.38 4.34
C GLU A 56 13.78 -1.09 4.55
N ASP A 57 13.59 -1.62 5.75
CA ASP A 57 13.82 -3.03 6.06
C ASP A 57 12.85 -3.90 5.28
N PHE A 58 11.56 -3.55 5.28
CA PHE A 58 10.53 -4.23 4.51
C PHE A 58 10.76 -4.10 2.99
N THR A 59 11.33 -2.97 2.53
CA THR A 59 11.75 -2.82 1.13
C THR A 59 12.89 -3.79 0.78
N ARG A 60 13.84 -4.03 1.69
CA ARG A 60 14.90 -5.04 1.49
C ARG A 60 14.34 -6.46 1.44
N ASP A 61 13.38 -6.78 2.30
CA ASP A 61 12.71 -8.09 2.29
C ASP A 61 11.96 -8.32 0.97
N ALA A 62 11.20 -7.33 0.51
CA ALA A 62 10.51 -7.40 -0.78
C ALA A 62 11.48 -7.55 -1.97
N ALA A 63 12.63 -6.87 -1.92
CA ALA A 63 13.67 -6.99 -2.95
C ALA A 63 14.25 -8.40 -3.04
N VAL A 64 14.36 -9.14 -1.92
CA VAL A 64 14.77 -10.56 -1.92
C VAL A 64 13.73 -11.41 -2.66
N GLY A 65 12.44 -11.19 -2.42
CA GLY A 65 11.37 -11.86 -3.14
C GLY A 65 11.41 -11.60 -4.65
N ILE A 66 11.68 -10.35 -5.07
CA ILE A 66 11.84 -9.98 -6.48
C ILE A 66 13.05 -10.70 -7.08
N ALA A 67 14.19 -10.70 -6.40
CA ALA A 67 15.39 -11.40 -6.86
C ALA A 67 15.16 -12.90 -7.00
N PHE A 68 14.42 -13.52 -6.09
CA PHE A 68 14.01 -14.93 -6.16
C PHE A 68 13.20 -15.20 -7.43
N LEU A 69 12.18 -14.39 -7.73
CA LEU A 69 11.35 -14.55 -8.94
C LEU A 69 12.16 -14.34 -10.22
N ARG A 70 13.07 -13.38 -10.24
CA ARG A 70 13.94 -13.14 -11.41
C ARG A 70 14.89 -14.30 -11.66
N LYS A 71 15.42 -14.92 -10.61
CA LYS A 71 16.31 -16.10 -10.70
C LYS A 71 15.57 -17.33 -11.24
N ASP A 72 14.28 -17.44 -11.02
CA ASP A 72 13.45 -18.57 -11.51
C ASP A 72 13.45 -18.68 -13.05
N GLY A 73 13.54 -17.54 -13.75
CA GLY A 73 13.65 -17.47 -15.20
C GLY A 73 12.37 -17.77 -16.00
N ARG A 74 11.30 -18.23 -15.33
CA ARG A 74 10.00 -18.49 -16.00
C ARG A 74 9.21 -17.22 -16.30
N PHE A 75 9.48 -16.14 -15.57
CA PHE A 75 8.71 -14.91 -15.62
C PHE A 75 9.40 -13.86 -16.48
N LYS A 76 8.72 -13.38 -17.53
CA LYS A 76 9.24 -12.32 -18.41
C LYS A 76 9.23 -10.95 -17.73
N LYS A 77 8.29 -10.72 -16.82
CA LYS A 77 8.14 -9.49 -16.05
C LYS A 77 7.90 -9.82 -14.59
N VAL A 78 8.54 -9.09 -13.72
CA VAL A 78 8.39 -9.19 -12.26
C VAL A 78 8.06 -7.80 -11.74
N GLY A 79 6.85 -7.64 -11.24
CA GLY A 79 6.38 -6.40 -10.62
C GLY A 79 6.15 -6.55 -9.14
N VAL A 80 5.72 -5.47 -8.51
CA VAL A 80 5.32 -5.44 -7.12
C VAL A 80 3.88 -4.96 -7.01
N LEU A 81 3.09 -5.67 -6.20
CA LEU A 81 1.79 -5.22 -5.73
C LEU A 81 1.94 -4.92 -4.24
N GLY A 82 1.56 -3.73 -3.81
CA GLY A 82 1.61 -3.34 -2.42
C GLY A 82 0.33 -2.63 -1.98
N HIS A 83 -0.13 -2.92 -0.77
CA HIS A 83 -1.27 -2.29 -0.15
C HIS A 83 -0.81 -1.35 0.97
N SER A 84 -1.40 -0.16 1.07
CA SER A 84 -1.08 0.81 2.12
C SER A 84 0.43 1.10 2.17
N GLU A 85 1.14 0.86 3.28
CA GLU A 85 2.60 0.95 3.36
C GLU A 85 3.30 0.10 2.28
N GLY A 86 2.75 -1.07 1.93
CA GLY A 86 3.26 -1.86 0.82
C GLY A 86 3.26 -1.12 -0.52
N GLY A 87 2.30 -0.22 -0.72
CA GLY A 87 2.28 0.70 -1.87
C GLY A 87 3.42 1.73 -1.82
N LEU A 88 3.77 2.24 -0.64
CA LEU A 88 4.96 3.06 -0.42
C LEU A 88 6.24 2.28 -0.78
N ILE A 89 6.36 1.06 -0.26
CA ILE A 89 7.48 0.15 -0.55
C ILE A 89 7.57 -0.14 -2.06
N ALA A 90 6.44 -0.28 -2.74
CA ALA A 90 6.41 -0.46 -4.19
C ALA A 90 7.05 0.73 -4.92
N PHE A 91 6.80 1.97 -4.50
CA PHE A 91 7.46 3.15 -5.05
C PHE A 91 8.94 3.22 -4.67
N MET A 92 9.33 2.80 -3.46
CA MET A 92 10.75 2.69 -3.08
C MET A 92 11.52 1.72 -4.00
N LEU A 93 10.90 0.62 -4.39
CA LEU A 93 11.44 -0.35 -5.34
C LEU A 93 11.41 0.17 -6.79
N GLY A 94 10.33 0.84 -7.17
CA GLY A 94 10.18 1.46 -8.49
C GLY A 94 11.21 2.55 -8.77
N GLY A 95 11.45 3.42 -7.78
CA GLY A 95 12.47 4.47 -7.87
C GLY A 95 13.90 3.91 -8.03
N LYS A 96 14.15 2.71 -7.51
CA LYS A 96 15.42 1.96 -7.71
C LYS A 96 15.48 1.21 -9.03
N GLY A 97 14.40 1.18 -9.83
CA GLY A 97 14.35 0.51 -11.14
C GLY A 97 14.43 -1.01 -11.09
N VAL A 98 14.09 -1.64 -9.94
CA VAL A 98 14.24 -3.10 -9.77
C VAL A 98 12.98 -3.90 -10.14
N VAL A 99 11.89 -3.23 -10.52
CA VAL A 99 10.61 -3.84 -10.90
C VAL A 99 10.16 -3.41 -12.30
N ASP A 100 9.43 -4.27 -12.97
CA ASP A 100 8.94 -4.01 -14.34
C ASP A 100 7.58 -3.30 -14.37
N PHE A 101 6.85 -3.31 -13.26
CA PHE A 101 5.58 -2.60 -13.05
C PHE A 101 5.23 -2.51 -11.57
N ILE A 102 4.33 -1.59 -11.24
CA ILE A 102 3.79 -1.40 -9.88
C ILE A 102 2.27 -1.49 -9.92
N VAL A 103 1.70 -2.19 -8.93
CA VAL A 103 0.30 -2.08 -8.51
C VAL A 103 0.31 -1.50 -7.10
N SER A 104 -0.17 -0.27 -6.95
CA SER A 104 -0.28 0.43 -5.66
C SER A 104 -1.75 0.50 -5.27
N LEU A 105 -2.11 -0.25 -4.24
CA LEU A 105 -3.45 -0.29 -3.64
C LEU A 105 -3.43 0.60 -2.38
N ALA A 106 -4.13 1.71 -2.41
CA ALA A 106 -4.18 2.68 -1.30
C ALA A 106 -2.79 3.11 -0.81
N GLY A 107 -1.81 3.19 -1.73
CA GLY A 107 -0.42 3.53 -1.36
C GLY A 107 -0.20 5.02 -1.18
N PRO A 108 0.66 5.41 -0.22
CA PRO A 108 1.06 6.79 0.03
C PRO A 108 1.67 7.49 -1.19
N GLY A 109 1.15 8.68 -1.52
CA GLY A 109 1.70 9.59 -2.53
C GLY A 109 2.28 10.86 -1.93
N VAL A 110 2.08 11.07 -0.61
CA VAL A 110 2.60 12.19 0.17
C VAL A 110 3.33 11.69 1.41
N SER A 111 3.97 12.59 2.16
CA SER A 111 4.72 12.23 3.38
C SER A 111 3.84 11.60 4.45
N GLY A 112 4.42 10.70 5.24
CA GLY A 112 3.70 9.96 6.28
C GLY A 112 3.07 10.86 7.34
N ASP A 113 3.73 11.95 7.73
CA ASP A 113 3.16 12.92 8.66
C ASP A 113 1.89 13.59 8.11
N SER A 114 1.85 13.89 6.81
CA SER A 114 0.65 14.44 6.15
C SER A 114 -0.51 13.43 6.14
N ILE A 115 -0.20 12.14 5.95
CA ILE A 115 -1.19 11.06 6.01
C ILE A 115 -1.76 10.94 7.42
N LEU A 116 -0.91 10.82 8.42
CA LEU A 116 -1.33 10.67 9.82
C LEU A 116 -2.12 11.89 10.31
N TRP A 117 -1.71 13.10 9.92
CA TRP A 117 -2.46 14.30 10.25
C TRP A 117 -3.87 14.27 9.65
N LYS A 118 -4.01 13.92 8.38
CA LYS A 118 -5.32 13.81 7.72
C LYS A 118 -6.19 12.72 8.36
N GLN A 119 -5.62 11.56 8.63
CA GLN A 119 -6.27 10.45 9.32
C GLN A 119 -6.79 10.88 10.70
N MET A 120 -5.94 11.54 11.49
CA MET A 120 -6.31 12.04 12.81
C MET A 120 -7.42 13.10 12.76
N GLN A 121 -7.46 13.95 11.73
CA GLN A 121 -8.55 14.91 11.56
C GLN A 121 -9.92 14.24 11.35
N VAL A 122 -9.95 13.09 10.68
CA VAL A 122 -11.19 12.32 10.45
C VAL A 122 -11.57 11.52 11.70
N LEU A 123 -10.59 10.90 12.36
CA LEU A 123 -10.81 10.04 13.51
C LEU A 123 -11.08 10.80 14.82
N THR A 124 -10.73 12.08 14.90
CA THR A 124 -10.98 12.91 16.09
C THR A 124 -12.28 13.68 15.89
N PRO A 125 -13.38 13.27 16.52
CA PRO A 125 -14.64 14.01 16.39
C PRO A 125 -14.55 15.35 17.13
N THR A 126 -15.01 16.44 16.48
CA THR A 126 -15.34 17.72 17.11
C THR A 126 -14.32 18.87 17.03
N ALA A 127 -14.54 19.91 17.86
CA ALA A 127 -13.74 21.14 17.96
C ALA A 127 -12.24 20.90 18.21
N GLU A 128 -11.85 19.73 18.74
CA GLU A 128 -10.45 19.36 18.91
C GLU A 128 -9.77 19.09 17.58
N ALA A 129 -10.46 18.47 16.61
CA ALA A 129 -9.90 18.21 15.26
C ALA A 129 -9.57 19.52 14.53
N GLN A 130 -10.36 20.58 14.74
CA GLN A 130 -10.12 21.89 14.13
C GLN A 130 -8.83 22.54 14.64
N ASN A 131 -8.37 22.17 15.85
CA ASN A 131 -7.13 22.66 16.46
C ASN A 131 -5.94 21.70 16.27
N LEU A 132 -6.15 20.58 15.58
CA LEU A 132 -5.11 19.60 15.35
C LEU A 132 -4.20 20.05 14.20
N THR A 133 -3.03 20.54 14.55
CA THR A 133 -2.00 20.92 13.58
C THR A 133 -1.08 19.75 13.27
N LEU A 134 -0.45 19.77 12.09
CA LEU A 134 0.57 18.80 11.72
C LEU A 134 1.68 18.71 12.79
N ALA A 135 2.11 19.85 13.35
CA ALA A 135 3.13 19.89 14.38
C ALA A 135 2.71 19.13 15.65
N LYS A 136 1.46 19.28 16.09
CA LYS A 136 0.93 18.55 17.26
C LYS A 136 0.86 17.04 16.99
N VAL A 137 0.42 16.64 15.81
CA VAL A 137 0.41 15.21 15.43
C VAL A 137 1.82 14.64 15.44
N ARG A 138 2.78 15.33 14.84
CA ARG A 138 4.19 14.91 14.87
C ARG A 138 4.71 14.76 16.30
N GLU A 139 4.47 15.74 17.17
CA GLU A 139 4.88 15.69 18.58
C GLU A 139 4.30 14.46 19.30
N GLN A 140 2.99 14.21 19.14
CA GLN A 140 2.32 13.05 19.75
C GLN A 140 2.85 11.71 19.24
N MET A 141 3.13 11.61 17.93
CA MET A 141 3.62 10.38 17.33
C MET A 141 5.08 10.12 17.71
N LEU A 142 5.95 11.13 17.69
CA LEU A 142 7.35 11.02 18.10
C LEU A 142 7.50 10.63 19.58
N ALA A 143 6.56 11.06 20.46
CA ALA A 143 6.55 10.66 21.86
C ALA A 143 6.39 9.15 22.07
N GLN A 144 5.89 8.39 21.07
CA GLN A 144 5.79 6.93 21.15
C GLN A 144 7.13 6.22 21.01
N ASN A 145 8.19 6.91 20.60
CA ASN A 145 9.55 6.39 20.43
C ASN A 145 9.59 5.07 19.60
N ASN A 146 8.85 5.01 18.52
CA ASN A 146 8.74 3.86 17.64
C ASN A 146 9.55 4.10 16.36
N ALA A 147 10.51 3.23 16.05
CA ALA A 147 11.43 3.39 14.93
C ALA A 147 10.71 3.45 13.57
N TRP A 148 9.73 2.56 13.37
CA TRP A 148 8.91 2.54 12.17
C TRP A 148 8.12 3.83 11.99
N LEU A 149 7.43 4.28 13.05
CA LEU A 149 6.58 5.47 13.01
C LEU A 149 7.41 6.74 12.75
N ASN A 150 8.58 6.85 13.40
CA ASN A 150 9.50 7.96 13.17
C ASN A 150 9.97 8.00 11.71
N PHE A 151 10.38 6.85 11.17
CA PHE A 151 10.77 6.73 9.76
C PHE A 151 9.61 7.09 8.84
N PHE A 152 8.43 6.50 9.06
CA PHE A 152 7.25 6.71 8.22
C PHE A 152 6.83 8.20 8.16
N MET A 153 6.84 8.88 9.32
CA MET A 153 6.49 10.31 9.37
C MET A 153 7.46 11.20 8.61
N ASP A 154 8.76 10.89 8.66
CA ASP A 154 9.80 11.70 8.03
C ASP A 154 9.98 11.36 6.54
N TYR A 155 9.43 10.23 6.10
CA TYR A 155 9.63 9.76 4.74
C TYR A 155 8.69 10.46 3.75
N ASP A 156 9.29 11.15 2.76
CA ASP A 156 8.56 11.71 1.60
C ASP A 156 8.80 10.82 0.37
N PRO A 157 7.75 10.16 -0.18
CA PRO A 157 7.89 9.29 -1.33
C PRO A 157 8.14 10.02 -2.65
N ALA A 158 8.08 11.34 -2.68
CA ALA A 158 8.09 12.13 -3.91
C ALA A 158 9.29 11.86 -4.81
N GLU A 159 10.48 11.65 -4.24
CA GLU A 159 11.68 11.36 -5.04
C GLU A 159 11.58 9.99 -5.73
N ASN A 160 11.19 8.94 -4.99
CA ASN A 160 11.02 7.60 -5.57
C ASN A 160 9.91 7.56 -6.61
N ILE A 161 8.82 8.30 -6.39
CA ILE A 161 7.73 8.40 -7.37
C ILE A 161 8.23 9.06 -8.65
N ARG A 162 9.00 10.15 -8.58
CA ARG A 162 9.59 10.81 -9.76
C ARG A 162 10.55 9.92 -10.54
N HIS A 163 11.27 9.03 -9.87
CA HIS A 163 12.20 8.10 -10.50
C HIS A 163 11.54 6.79 -10.95
N THR A 164 10.26 6.57 -10.67
CA THR A 164 9.51 5.38 -11.10
C THR A 164 9.18 5.45 -12.60
N ALA A 165 10.03 4.86 -13.42
CA ALA A 165 9.88 4.86 -14.89
C ALA A 165 8.97 3.74 -15.41
N CYS A 166 8.77 2.68 -14.64
CA CYS A 166 7.92 1.54 -15.03
C CYS A 166 6.41 1.91 -15.01
N PRO A 167 5.55 1.15 -15.72
CA PRO A 167 4.10 1.32 -15.65
C PRO A 167 3.56 1.18 -14.22
N VAL A 168 2.58 2.03 -13.87
CA VAL A 168 1.96 2.07 -12.53
C VAL A 168 0.44 1.96 -12.66
N PHE A 169 -0.15 1.03 -11.91
CA PHE A 169 -1.57 0.98 -11.58
C PHE A 169 -1.72 1.43 -10.13
N ALA A 170 -2.20 2.64 -9.91
CA ALA A 170 -2.37 3.21 -8.57
C ALA A 170 -3.84 3.53 -8.31
N VAL A 171 -4.39 2.93 -7.28
CA VAL A 171 -5.81 3.04 -6.98
C VAL A 171 -6.08 3.18 -5.49
N ASN A 172 -7.16 3.89 -5.16
CA ASN A 172 -7.67 4.03 -3.80
C ASN A 172 -9.19 3.90 -3.77
N GLY A 173 -9.74 3.52 -2.63
CA GLY A 173 -11.16 3.72 -2.33
C GLY A 173 -11.46 5.20 -2.12
N ALA A 174 -12.55 5.72 -2.68
CA ALA A 174 -12.92 7.13 -2.49
C ALA A 174 -13.40 7.44 -1.06
N LYS A 175 -13.72 6.41 -0.27
CA LYS A 175 -14.05 6.49 1.16
C LYS A 175 -12.91 6.04 2.07
N ASP A 176 -11.69 5.94 1.52
CA ASP A 176 -10.50 5.62 2.30
C ASP A 176 -10.15 6.79 3.22
N ILE A 177 -10.29 6.57 4.53
CA ILE A 177 -9.95 7.56 5.56
C ILE A 177 -8.53 7.40 6.09
N GLN A 178 -7.86 6.28 5.80
CA GLN A 178 -6.49 6.03 6.26
C GLN A 178 -5.48 6.65 5.30
N VAL A 179 -5.67 6.47 3.99
CA VAL A 179 -4.85 7.07 2.94
C VAL A 179 -5.79 7.82 1.98
N ASP A 180 -6.06 9.07 2.27
CA ASP A 180 -7.01 9.90 1.52
C ASP A 180 -6.75 9.84 0.01
N ALA A 181 -7.76 9.39 -0.75
CA ALA A 181 -7.65 9.14 -2.18
C ALA A 181 -7.29 10.38 -2.97
N GLU A 182 -7.91 11.53 -2.65
CA GLU A 182 -7.72 12.76 -3.41
C GLU A 182 -6.29 13.27 -3.29
N ILE A 183 -5.78 13.40 -2.07
CA ILE A 183 -4.44 13.92 -1.82
C ILE A 183 -3.38 13.02 -2.43
N ASN A 184 -3.47 11.70 -2.19
CA ASN A 184 -2.45 10.75 -2.61
C ASN A 184 -2.46 10.53 -4.13
N LEU A 185 -3.62 10.30 -4.76
CA LEU A 185 -3.69 10.12 -6.21
C LEU A 185 -3.35 11.40 -6.99
N ASN A 186 -3.68 12.58 -6.47
CA ASN A 186 -3.26 13.84 -7.09
C ASN A 186 -1.74 14.04 -7.00
N ALA A 187 -1.12 13.65 -5.89
CA ALA A 187 0.34 13.65 -5.78
C ALA A 187 0.98 12.70 -6.81
N LEU A 188 0.46 11.47 -6.95
CA LEU A 188 0.92 10.52 -7.95
C LEU A 188 0.77 11.03 -9.38
N ARG A 189 -0.39 11.64 -9.74
CA ARG A 189 -0.60 12.24 -11.08
C ARG A 189 0.41 13.32 -11.40
N ARG A 190 0.83 14.10 -10.40
CA ARG A 190 1.79 15.20 -10.54
C ARG A 190 3.23 14.71 -10.62
N LEU A 191 3.59 13.69 -9.85
CA LEU A 191 4.97 13.27 -9.62
C LEU A 191 5.45 12.18 -10.58
N LEU A 192 4.57 11.23 -10.95
CA LEU A 192 4.93 10.13 -11.82
C LEU A 192 5.39 10.63 -13.21
N PRO A 193 6.46 10.07 -13.77
CA PRO A 193 6.81 10.29 -15.15
C PRO A 193 5.66 9.95 -16.10
N LYS A 194 5.55 10.68 -17.21
CA LYS A 194 4.54 10.42 -18.24
C LYS A 194 4.74 9.02 -18.83
N ASN A 195 3.80 8.13 -18.61
CA ASN A 195 3.76 6.81 -19.18
C ASN A 195 2.32 6.50 -19.62
N LYS A 196 2.12 6.14 -20.90
CA LYS A 196 0.78 5.87 -21.45
C LYS A 196 0.10 4.66 -20.79
N LYS A 197 0.86 3.82 -20.10
CA LYS A 197 0.37 2.66 -19.37
C LYS A 197 0.05 2.94 -17.91
N ASN A 198 0.30 4.16 -17.41
CA ASN A 198 -0.12 4.53 -16.06
C ASN A 198 -1.64 4.59 -15.99
N SER A 199 -2.20 4.01 -14.94
CA SER A 199 -3.63 4.08 -14.58
C SER A 199 -3.75 4.56 -13.14
N ILE A 200 -4.43 5.70 -12.93
CA ILE A 200 -4.60 6.30 -11.61
C ILE A 200 -6.08 6.59 -11.41
N LYS A 201 -6.74 5.84 -10.50
CA LYS A 201 -8.20 5.87 -10.34
C LYS A 201 -8.59 5.78 -8.86
N ALA A 202 -9.60 6.55 -8.44
CA ALA A 202 -10.35 6.31 -7.22
C ALA A 202 -11.60 5.50 -7.55
N TYR A 203 -12.00 4.61 -6.65
CA TYR A 203 -13.23 3.82 -6.77
C TYR A 203 -14.27 4.32 -5.79
N ASP A 204 -15.40 4.74 -6.30
CA ASP A 204 -16.51 5.25 -5.50
C ASP A 204 -17.04 4.18 -4.54
N GLY A 205 -17.37 4.57 -3.32
CA GLY A 205 -17.97 3.70 -2.34
C GLY A 205 -17.04 2.70 -1.65
N LEU A 206 -15.74 2.64 -2.04
CA LEU A 206 -14.79 1.71 -1.44
C LEU A 206 -13.99 2.35 -0.30
N ASN A 207 -13.71 1.55 0.75
CA ASN A 207 -12.86 1.90 1.89
C ASN A 207 -11.37 1.58 1.62
N HIS A 208 -10.54 1.65 2.67
CA HIS A 208 -9.10 1.34 2.60
C HIS A 208 -8.79 -0.10 2.17
N LEU A 209 -9.64 -1.06 2.54
CA LEU A 209 -9.51 -2.47 2.17
C LEU A 209 -10.15 -2.79 0.81
N PHE A 210 -10.66 -1.79 0.10
CA PHE A 210 -11.40 -1.95 -1.16
C PHE A 210 -12.69 -2.75 -1.01
N GLN A 211 -13.37 -2.61 0.12
CA GLN A 211 -14.71 -3.13 0.37
C GLN A 211 -15.76 -2.03 0.10
N HIS A 212 -16.92 -2.38 -0.44
CA HIS A 212 -18.06 -1.45 -0.49
C HIS A 212 -18.55 -1.15 0.92
N CYS A 213 -18.57 0.12 1.28
CA CYS A 213 -18.77 0.56 2.65
C CYS A 213 -19.76 1.73 2.76
N THR A 214 -20.23 1.98 3.97
CA THR A 214 -21.12 3.11 4.27
C THR A 214 -20.33 4.35 4.66
N THR A 215 -19.44 4.22 5.63
CA THR A 215 -18.68 5.34 6.22
C THR A 215 -17.22 5.39 5.77
N GLY A 216 -16.61 4.23 5.54
CA GLY A 216 -15.17 4.06 5.33
C GLY A 216 -14.38 3.96 6.63
N MET A 217 -15.06 3.98 7.77
CA MET A 217 -14.44 3.86 9.09
C MET A 217 -13.96 2.43 9.35
N PRO A 218 -12.82 2.25 10.06
CA PRO A 218 -12.26 0.93 10.31
C PRO A 218 -13.15 -0.01 11.13
N ASP A 219 -14.06 0.52 11.94
CA ASP A 219 -14.97 -0.26 12.77
C ASP A 219 -16.01 -1.05 11.97
N GLU A 220 -16.30 -0.66 10.70
CA GLU A 220 -17.20 -1.42 9.85
C GLU A 220 -16.50 -2.53 9.03
N TYR A 221 -15.16 -2.57 8.97
CA TYR A 221 -14.44 -3.50 8.09
C TYR A 221 -14.77 -4.97 8.36
N GLY A 222 -14.83 -5.37 9.62
CA GLY A 222 -15.15 -6.76 9.99
C GLY A 222 -16.61 -7.15 9.85
N GLU A 223 -17.51 -6.18 9.64
CA GLU A 223 -18.95 -6.41 9.48
C GLU A 223 -19.38 -6.50 8.01
N ILE A 224 -18.48 -6.16 7.09
CA ILE A 224 -18.71 -6.22 5.65
C ILE A 224 -18.37 -7.62 5.17
N ASP A 225 -19.31 -8.31 4.49
CA ASP A 225 -19.05 -9.65 3.94
C ASP A 225 -18.00 -9.67 2.83
N GLU A 226 -17.91 -8.59 2.05
CA GLU A 226 -16.97 -8.46 0.94
C GLU A 226 -15.54 -8.31 1.45
N THR A 227 -14.63 -9.17 1.00
CA THR A 227 -13.20 -9.04 1.33
C THR A 227 -12.47 -8.05 0.43
N PHE A 228 -12.81 -8.03 -0.87
CA PHE A 228 -12.16 -7.16 -1.85
C PHE A 228 -13.03 -7.00 -3.09
N SER A 229 -13.20 -5.78 -3.58
CA SER A 229 -14.07 -5.47 -4.73
C SER A 229 -13.65 -6.17 -6.02
N GLU A 230 -14.60 -6.88 -6.64
CA GLU A 230 -14.37 -7.56 -7.91
C GLU A 230 -14.09 -6.57 -9.06
N GLU A 231 -14.63 -5.36 -9.01
CA GLU A 231 -14.35 -4.31 -9.98
C GLU A 231 -12.87 -3.96 -10.01
N VAL A 232 -12.25 -3.80 -8.84
CA VAL A 232 -10.81 -3.50 -8.73
C VAL A 232 -9.96 -4.66 -9.25
N LEU A 233 -10.34 -5.90 -8.91
CA LEU A 233 -9.66 -7.10 -9.40
C LEU A 233 -9.70 -7.21 -10.92
N LYS A 234 -10.84 -6.93 -11.51
CA LYS A 234 -11.04 -6.96 -12.97
C LYS A 234 -10.18 -5.90 -13.66
N ASP A 235 -10.28 -4.64 -13.23
CA ASP A 235 -9.49 -3.53 -13.80
C ASP A 235 -7.99 -3.80 -13.68
N MET A 236 -7.53 -4.35 -12.55
CA MET A 236 -6.15 -4.75 -12.32
C MET A 236 -5.69 -5.81 -13.32
N VAL A 237 -6.46 -6.88 -13.53
CA VAL A 237 -6.14 -7.94 -14.48
C VAL A 237 -6.13 -7.40 -15.91
N GLU A 238 -7.12 -6.59 -16.28
CA GLU A 238 -7.17 -5.95 -17.60
C GLU A 238 -5.94 -5.07 -17.86
N TRP A 239 -5.49 -4.34 -16.84
CA TRP A 239 -4.30 -3.52 -16.95
C TRP A 239 -3.03 -4.37 -17.06
N LEU A 240 -2.87 -5.40 -16.21
CA LEU A 240 -1.71 -6.30 -16.24
C LEU A 240 -1.55 -7.01 -17.58
N LYS A 241 -2.66 -7.40 -18.23
CA LYS A 241 -2.65 -8.03 -19.56
C LYS A 241 -2.20 -7.09 -20.69
N LYS A 242 -2.19 -5.78 -20.49
CA LYS A 242 -1.73 -4.78 -21.47
C LYS A 242 -0.25 -4.42 -21.31
N LEU A 243 0.43 -4.96 -20.30
CA LEU A 243 1.85 -4.75 -20.10
C LEU A 243 2.69 -5.54 -21.07
#